data_4c87ec12b744a6c8236edcc0a6829f2f
#
_entry.id   4c87ec12b744a6c8236edcc0a6829f2f
#
_cell.length_a   1.000
_cell.length_b   1.000
_cell.length_c   1.000
_cell.angle_alpha   90.00
_cell.angle_beta   90.00
_cell.angle_gamma   90.00
#
_symmetry.space_group_name_H-M   'P 1'
#
loop_
_entity.id
_entity.type
_entity.pdbx_description
1 polymer ?
#
loop_
_entity_poly.entity_id
_entity_poly.type
_entity_poly.pdbx_seq_one_letter_code
_entity_poly.pdbx_strand_id
1 'polypeptide(L)'
;PRAQCDREKFITEWKRILDKTDNLDIFQDQAEELIVKDGCAIGIRTIWGIELFARSVVITAGTFLNGLMHIGKRQVEGGRCAEPSVHNLTESITRWGIRKNRMKTGTPVRIDKRSIHFDEMEEQPGENDYHQFSFIGPYRSLPQLPCWLCNTNEEVHNILRKGIPDSPLFNGQIQSIGPRYCPSIETKLVTFAEKKSHPLFLEPEGVDTNEMYLNGFSSSMPWEIQLEALRKIPALRDAKIYRPGYAIEYDYFDPIQLKPTLESKIIKALFFAGQVNGTTGYEEAGGQGLVAGINAALLCVGNNTFTMKRDESYIGVLIDDLTTKGVDEPYRMFTSRAEYRILLRQDDADARLTEKAYKLGIATRKRYNWWVEKKSYIEKIINYCNETSIKPNEINGYLDSINSSAVQGSIKISGLIARPDISLYDLTKHLPRLKEVLESLPNRKDEITEAAEIKMKYKGYIERERTFAEKMRRLEDIKIKGHFDYSTIHDLSTECRQKLEHIQPETLAQASRIPGVSPSDINVLLVLMGR
;
A
#
# COMPACT_ATOMS: atom_id res chain seq x y z
N PRO A 1 -0.02 -0.01 -11.53
CA PRO A 1 -0.46 -1.39 -11.81
C PRO A 1 -1.26 -1.95 -10.63
N ARG A 2 -2.26 -2.76 -10.92
CA ARG A 2 -3.11 -3.45 -9.96
C ARG A 2 -3.27 -4.90 -10.45
N ALA A 3 -3.03 -5.87 -9.56
CA ALA A 3 -3.35 -7.26 -9.83
C ALA A 3 -4.64 -7.66 -9.13
N GLN A 4 -5.55 -8.24 -9.89
CA GLN A 4 -6.70 -8.94 -9.35
C GLN A 4 -6.26 -10.38 -9.06
N CYS A 5 -6.46 -10.85 -7.83
CA CYS A 5 -6.02 -12.17 -7.42
C CYS A 5 -7.21 -13.10 -7.18
N ASP A 6 -7.05 -14.37 -7.51
CA ASP A 6 -7.94 -15.44 -7.05
C ASP A 6 -7.81 -15.57 -5.54
N ARG A 7 -8.88 -15.26 -4.82
CA ARG A 7 -8.89 -15.19 -3.37
C ARG A 7 -8.65 -16.54 -2.71
N GLU A 8 -9.26 -17.60 -3.23
CA GLU A 8 -9.14 -18.94 -2.65
C GLU A 8 -7.74 -19.51 -2.87
N LYS A 9 -7.19 -19.31 -4.08
CA LYS A 9 -5.80 -19.71 -4.37
C LYS A 9 -4.80 -18.90 -3.56
N PHE A 10 -5.05 -17.60 -3.37
CA PHE A 10 -4.21 -16.75 -2.51
C PHE A 10 -4.19 -17.25 -1.06
N ILE A 11 -5.34 -17.58 -0.48
CA ILE A 11 -5.45 -18.13 0.88
C ILE A 11 -4.73 -19.48 0.98
N THR A 12 -4.99 -20.37 0.02
CA THR A 12 -4.40 -21.71 -0.01
C THR A 12 -2.88 -21.65 -0.15
N GLU A 13 -2.36 -20.78 -1.02
CA GLU A 13 -0.92 -20.66 -1.23
C GLU A 13 -0.21 -20.07 -0.02
N TRP A 14 -0.79 -19.03 0.63
CA TRP A 14 -0.24 -18.51 1.89
C TRP A 14 -0.26 -19.54 3.00
N LYS A 15 -1.36 -20.28 3.15
CA LYS A 15 -1.41 -21.38 4.14
C LYS A 15 -0.32 -22.42 3.87
N ARG A 16 -0.15 -22.84 2.60
CA ARG A 16 0.90 -23.79 2.20
C ARG A 16 2.32 -23.28 2.51
N ILE A 17 2.57 -21.96 2.32
CA ILE A 17 3.85 -21.35 2.65
C ILE A 17 4.07 -21.35 4.16
N LEU A 18 3.08 -20.95 4.94
CA LEU A 18 3.16 -20.90 6.40
C LEU A 18 3.38 -22.30 6.99
N ASP A 19 2.61 -23.31 6.55
CA ASP A 19 2.72 -24.69 7.01
C ASP A 19 4.10 -25.33 6.70
N LYS A 20 4.85 -24.79 5.72
CA LYS A 20 6.19 -25.23 5.34
C LYS A 20 7.31 -24.38 5.91
N THR A 21 6.99 -23.37 6.69
CA THR A 21 7.99 -22.49 7.28
C THR A 21 8.51 -23.10 8.57
N ASP A 22 9.81 -23.40 8.62
CA ASP A 22 10.45 -23.94 9.80
C ASP A 22 10.35 -22.99 11.00
N ASN A 23 10.20 -23.55 12.21
CA ASN A 23 10.07 -22.81 13.47
C ASN A 23 8.88 -21.82 13.51
N LEU A 24 7.82 -22.12 12.76
CA LEU A 24 6.56 -21.39 12.80
C LEU A 24 5.43 -22.32 13.26
N ASP A 25 4.89 -22.03 14.44
CA ASP A 25 3.71 -22.71 14.96
C ASP A 25 2.46 -21.86 14.71
N ILE A 26 1.37 -22.49 14.29
CA ILE A 26 0.06 -21.86 14.10
C ILE A 26 -0.87 -22.37 15.20
N PHE A 27 -1.36 -21.44 16.03
CA PHE A 27 -2.31 -21.73 17.11
C PHE A 27 -3.63 -21.00 16.82
N GLN A 28 -4.71 -21.75 16.65
CA GLN A 28 -6.03 -21.19 16.33
C GLN A 28 -6.81 -20.95 17.62
N ASP A 29 -6.83 -19.69 18.06
CA ASP A 29 -7.63 -19.25 19.21
C ASP A 29 -7.85 -17.72 19.12
N GLN A 30 -8.67 -17.18 20.03
CA GLN A 30 -8.90 -15.75 20.16
C GLN A 30 -8.00 -15.16 21.26
N ALA A 31 -7.14 -14.21 20.89
CA ALA A 31 -6.36 -13.45 21.86
C ALA A 31 -7.27 -12.46 22.60
N GLU A 32 -7.29 -12.52 23.93
CA GLU A 32 -8.18 -11.72 24.77
C GLU A 32 -7.43 -10.70 25.63
N GLU A 33 -6.21 -11.00 26.04
CA GLU A 33 -5.44 -10.12 26.91
C GLU A 33 -3.97 -10.06 26.52
N LEU A 34 -3.39 -8.86 26.58
CA LEU A 34 -1.94 -8.64 26.48
C LEU A 34 -1.32 -8.81 27.88
N ILE A 35 -0.33 -9.69 28.02
CA ILE A 35 0.42 -9.87 29.24
C ILE A 35 1.61 -8.91 29.26
N VAL A 36 1.61 -7.99 30.23
CA VAL A 36 2.69 -6.98 30.37
C VAL A 36 3.32 -7.11 31.75
N LYS A 37 4.65 -7.15 31.78
CA LYS A 37 5.45 -7.15 33.01
C LYS A 37 6.56 -6.10 32.89
N ASP A 38 6.70 -5.27 33.91
CA ASP A 38 7.74 -4.22 33.99
C ASP A 38 7.77 -3.30 32.74
N GLY A 39 6.58 -2.96 32.21
CA GLY A 39 6.41 -2.12 30.99
C GLY A 39 6.81 -2.80 29.68
N CYS A 40 6.95 -4.13 29.69
CA CYS A 40 7.30 -4.94 28.52
C CYS A 40 6.20 -5.95 28.22
N ALA A 41 5.79 -6.07 26.95
CA ALA A 41 4.92 -7.14 26.50
C ALA A 41 5.69 -8.46 26.53
N ILE A 42 5.14 -9.45 27.27
CA ILE A 42 5.78 -10.75 27.46
C ILE A 42 4.93 -11.92 26.94
N GLY A 43 3.76 -11.64 26.38
CA GLY A 43 2.86 -12.67 25.86
C GLY A 43 1.42 -12.21 25.72
N ILE A 44 0.56 -13.16 25.43
CA ILE A 44 -0.89 -12.99 25.37
C ILE A 44 -1.59 -14.08 26.18
N ARG A 45 -2.84 -13.80 26.59
CA ARG A 45 -3.78 -14.80 27.10
C ARG A 45 -4.93 -14.96 26.13
N THR A 46 -5.30 -16.20 25.84
CA THR A 46 -6.43 -16.52 24.98
C THR A 46 -7.75 -16.58 25.77
N ILE A 47 -8.87 -16.65 25.02
CA ILE A 47 -10.21 -16.76 25.61
C ILE A 47 -10.38 -18.01 26.50
N TRP A 48 -9.61 -19.06 26.23
CA TRP A 48 -9.58 -20.28 27.06
C TRP A 48 -8.66 -20.18 28.29
N GLY A 49 -8.04 -19.01 28.50
CA GLY A 49 -7.11 -18.78 29.59
C GLY A 49 -5.70 -19.34 29.38
N ILE A 50 -5.38 -19.75 28.13
CA ILE A 50 -4.05 -20.25 27.79
C ILE A 50 -3.11 -19.05 27.65
N GLU A 51 -1.98 -19.09 28.36
CA GLU A 51 -0.94 -18.06 28.29
C GLU A 51 0.17 -18.50 27.32
N LEU A 52 0.42 -17.65 26.34
CA LEU A 52 1.49 -17.82 25.37
C LEU A 52 2.54 -16.75 25.60
N PHE A 53 3.72 -17.15 26.08
CA PHE A 53 4.82 -16.23 26.38
C PHE A 53 5.74 -16.03 25.18
N ALA A 54 6.20 -14.78 24.98
CA ALA A 54 7.07 -14.40 23.88
C ALA A 54 8.02 -13.27 24.28
N ARG A 55 9.11 -13.10 23.55
CA ARG A 55 10.04 -11.96 23.71
C ARG A 55 9.53 -10.67 23.05
N SER A 56 8.60 -10.81 22.13
CA SER A 56 7.90 -9.69 21.46
C SER A 56 6.53 -10.12 21.00
N VAL A 57 5.61 -9.18 20.88
CA VAL A 57 4.23 -9.39 20.44
C VAL A 57 3.92 -8.44 19.30
N VAL A 58 3.31 -8.93 18.22
CA VAL A 58 2.85 -8.12 17.07
C VAL A 58 1.34 -8.25 16.96
N ILE A 59 0.61 -7.15 17.07
CA ILE A 59 -0.84 -7.09 16.94
C ILE A 59 -1.21 -6.76 15.49
N THR A 60 -1.98 -7.65 14.84
CA THR A 60 -2.42 -7.51 13.45
C THR A 60 -3.93 -7.75 13.30
N ALA A 61 -4.71 -7.28 14.25
CA ALA A 61 -6.12 -7.66 14.47
C ALA A 61 -7.12 -7.13 13.40
N GLY A 62 -6.68 -6.39 12.41
CA GLY A 62 -7.55 -5.93 11.31
C GLY A 62 -8.77 -5.14 11.79
N THR A 63 -9.98 -5.60 11.47
CA THR A 63 -11.27 -5.00 11.87
C THR A 63 -11.92 -5.69 13.06
N PHE A 64 -11.19 -6.56 13.78
CA PHE A 64 -11.78 -7.43 14.79
C PHE A 64 -11.89 -6.81 16.19
N LEU A 65 -11.07 -5.78 16.51
CA LEU A 65 -11.10 -5.14 17.82
C LEU A 65 -12.38 -4.31 17.99
N ASN A 66 -13.26 -4.75 18.89
CA ASN A 66 -14.59 -4.17 19.09
C ASN A 66 -15.35 -3.98 17.78
N GLY A 67 -15.19 -4.94 16.85
CA GLY A 67 -15.80 -4.91 15.54
C GLY A 67 -17.33 -4.93 15.63
N LEU A 68 -17.99 -3.97 14.96
CA LEU A 68 -19.44 -3.83 14.91
C LEU A 68 -19.91 -3.59 13.47
N MET A 69 -20.62 -4.57 12.93
CA MET A 69 -21.18 -4.51 11.58
C MET A 69 -22.56 -3.85 11.58
N HIS A 70 -22.86 -3.07 10.54
CA HIS A 70 -24.11 -2.33 10.38
C HIS A 70 -24.74 -2.64 9.02
N ILE A 71 -26.02 -3.02 9.03
CA ILE A 71 -26.87 -3.15 7.85
C ILE A 71 -28.22 -2.50 8.20
N GLY A 72 -28.51 -1.35 7.61
CA GLY A 72 -29.62 -0.53 8.05
C GLY A 72 -29.55 -0.25 9.55
N LYS A 73 -30.67 -0.38 10.24
CA LYS A 73 -30.74 -0.18 11.70
C LYS A 73 -30.19 -1.35 12.53
N ARG A 74 -29.84 -2.46 11.88
CA ARG A 74 -29.32 -3.65 12.59
C ARG A 74 -27.83 -3.55 12.81
N GLN A 75 -27.43 -3.96 14.00
CA GLN A 75 -26.03 -4.06 14.41
C GLN A 75 -25.71 -5.50 14.81
N VAL A 76 -24.55 -5.99 14.37
CA VAL A 76 -24.09 -7.33 14.70
C VAL A 76 -22.62 -7.23 15.07
N GLU A 77 -22.26 -7.72 16.24
CA GLU A 77 -20.87 -7.83 16.67
C GLU A 77 -20.12 -8.82 15.75
N GLY A 78 -18.94 -8.42 15.30
CA GLY A 78 -18.10 -9.24 14.44
C GLY A 78 -17.02 -8.42 13.78
N GLY A 79 -15.87 -9.05 13.53
CA GLY A 79 -14.78 -8.45 12.76
C GLY A 79 -15.00 -8.54 11.24
N ARG A 80 -15.75 -9.57 10.83
CA ARG A 80 -16.19 -9.83 9.46
C ARG A 80 -17.48 -10.66 9.51
N CYS A 81 -18.24 -10.70 8.42
CA CYS A 81 -19.46 -11.48 8.34
C CYS A 81 -19.23 -12.94 8.80
N ALA A 82 -20.00 -13.39 9.79
CA ALA A 82 -19.91 -14.69 10.46
C ALA A 82 -18.61 -14.98 11.24
N GLU A 83 -17.82 -13.95 11.55
CA GLU A 83 -16.62 -14.07 12.38
C GLU A 83 -16.72 -13.16 13.61
N PRO A 84 -16.53 -13.67 14.85
CA PRO A 84 -16.73 -12.91 16.08
C PRO A 84 -15.73 -11.75 16.23
N SER A 85 -16.13 -10.71 16.94
CA SER A 85 -15.22 -9.63 17.36
C SER A 85 -14.45 -9.98 18.62
N VAL A 86 -13.39 -9.21 18.91
CA VAL A 86 -12.56 -9.33 20.11
C VAL A 86 -12.73 -8.06 20.94
N HIS A 87 -13.14 -8.19 22.21
CA HIS A 87 -13.45 -7.04 23.07
C HIS A 87 -12.31 -6.75 24.06
N ASN A 88 -11.97 -7.69 24.91
CA ASN A 88 -11.08 -7.47 26.05
C ASN A 88 -9.63 -7.12 25.67
N LEU A 89 -9.15 -7.54 24.49
CA LEU A 89 -7.78 -7.26 24.04
C LEU A 89 -7.52 -5.75 23.94
N THR A 90 -8.46 -4.99 23.38
CA THR A 90 -8.32 -3.52 23.31
C THR A 90 -8.18 -2.91 24.70
N GLU A 91 -9.02 -3.32 25.65
CA GLU A 91 -9.01 -2.77 26.99
C GLU A 91 -7.76 -3.16 27.77
N SER A 92 -7.27 -4.39 27.52
CA SER A 92 -6.00 -4.84 28.11
C SER A 92 -4.80 -4.01 27.63
N ILE A 93 -4.85 -3.48 26.41
CA ILE A 93 -3.81 -2.62 25.83
C ILE A 93 -3.97 -1.17 26.33
N THR A 94 -5.19 -0.64 26.31
CA THR A 94 -5.45 0.79 26.67
C THR A 94 -5.23 1.10 28.14
N ARG A 95 -5.37 0.13 29.05
CA ARG A 95 -5.06 0.31 30.50
C ARG A 95 -3.61 0.75 30.76
N TRP A 96 -2.72 0.54 29.79
CA TRP A 96 -1.31 0.96 29.87
C TRP A 96 -1.07 2.36 29.29
N GLY A 97 -2.13 3.10 28.92
CA GLY A 97 -2.04 4.46 28.42
C GLY A 97 -1.94 4.57 26.89
N ILE A 98 -2.04 3.45 26.16
CA ILE A 98 -2.15 3.50 24.70
C ILE A 98 -3.52 4.05 24.30
N ARG A 99 -3.53 5.12 23.51
CA ARG A 99 -4.76 5.76 23.04
C ARG A 99 -5.35 4.98 21.88
N LYS A 100 -6.66 4.80 21.91
CA LYS A 100 -7.44 4.22 20.82
C LYS A 100 -8.45 5.21 20.27
N ASN A 101 -8.92 4.92 19.09
CA ASN A 101 -10.06 5.62 18.48
C ASN A 101 -10.82 4.61 17.60
N ARG A 102 -11.89 5.05 16.93
CA ARG A 102 -12.66 4.17 16.05
C ARG A 102 -12.61 4.67 14.60
N MET A 103 -12.51 3.71 13.69
CA MET A 103 -12.62 3.94 12.24
C MET A 103 -13.72 3.06 11.65
N LYS A 104 -14.17 3.44 10.48
CA LYS A 104 -15.18 2.71 9.72
C LYS A 104 -14.61 2.33 8.35
N THR A 105 -14.93 1.12 7.93
CA THR A 105 -14.82 0.72 6.53
C THR A 105 -16.10 0.05 6.06
N GLY A 106 -16.15 -0.41 4.81
CA GLY A 106 -17.33 -1.09 4.28
C GLY A 106 -16.94 -2.11 3.22
N THR A 107 -17.88 -2.97 2.90
CA THR A 107 -17.76 -3.96 1.83
C THR A 107 -19.00 -3.95 0.96
N PRO A 108 -18.89 -4.17 -0.36
CA PRO A 108 -20.04 -4.32 -1.24
C PRO A 108 -20.64 -5.71 -1.13
N VAL A 109 -21.79 -5.87 -1.76
CA VAL A 109 -22.47 -7.15 -1.93
C VAL A 109 -21.60 -8.15 -2.69
N ARG A 110 -21.85 -9.44 -2.43
CA ARG A 110 -21.36 -10.55 -3.27
C ARG A 110 -22.54 -11.13 -4.03
N ILE A 111 -22.40 -11.24 -5.35
CA ILE A 111 -23.47 -11.64 -6.27
C ILE A 111 -23.15 -13.01 -6.86
N ASP A 112 -24.18 -13.83 -7.04
CA ASP A 112 -24.07 -15.12 -7.72
C ASP A 112 -23.90 -14.90 -9.23
N LYS A 113 -22.76 -15.32 -9.77
CA LYS A 113 -22.39 -15.26 -11.19
C LYS A 113 -23.50 -15.79 -12.12
N ARG A 114 -24.21 -16.84 -11.68
CA ARG A 114 -25.27 -17.50 -12.44
C ARG A 114 -26.54 -16.67 -12.62
N SER A 115 -26.64 -15.55 -11.87
CA SER A 115 -27.78 -14.63 -11.91
C SER A 115 -27.48 -13.31 -12.62
N ILE A 116 -26.37 -13.26 -13.39
CA ILE A 116 -25.87 -12.05 -14.03
C ILE A 116 -26.00 -12.19 -15.54
N HIS A 117 -26.44 -11.13 -16.21
CA HIS A 117 -26.52 -11.01 -17.66
C HIS A 117 -25.28 -10.28 -18.19
N PHE A 118 -24.20 -11.04 -18.45
CA PHE A 118 -22.92 -10.49 -18.88
C PHE A 118 -22.96 -9.84 -20.26
N ASP A 119 -23.87 -10.25 -21.12
CA ASP A 119 -24.12 -9.67 -22.45
C ASP A 119 -24.60 -8.21 -22.39
N GLU A 120 -25.04 -7.75 -21.23
CA GLU A 120 -25.43 -6.36 -20.96
C GLU A 120 -24.35 -5.54 -20.26
N MET A 121 -23.11 -6.04 -20.20
CA MET A 121 -21.98 -5.39 -19.55
C MET A 121 -20.82 -5.22 -20.53
N GLU A 122 -19.98 -4.23 -20.27
CA GLU A 122 -18.73 -4.06 -20.99
C GLU A 122 -17.63 -4.92 -20.36
N GLU A 123 -17.06 -5.84 -21.16
CA GLU A 123 -15.98 -6.69 -20.72
C GLU A 123 -14.67 -5.90 -20.64
N GLN A 124 -13.96 -6.04 -19.54
CA GLN A 124 -12.63 -5.46 -19.28
C GLN A 124 -11.62 -6.60 -19.17
N PRO A 125 -10.93 -6.95 -20.26
CA PRO A 125 -9.95 -8.03 -20.24
C PRO A 125 -8.70 -7.65 -19.42
N GLY A 126 -8.00 -8.66 -18.90
CA GLY A 126 -6.69 -8.46 -18.28
C GLY A 126 -5.60 -8.19 -19.32
N GLU A 127 -4.48 -7.67 -18.85
CA GLU A 127 -3.29 -7.46 -19.68
C GLU A 127 -2.49 -8.75 -19.82
N ASN A 128 -2.04 -9.04 -21.05
CA ASN A 128 -1.21 -10.20 -21.39
C ASN A 128 0.18 -9.73 -21.84
N ASP A 129 0.88 -9.05 -20.94
CA ASP A 129 2.26 -8.65 -21.19
C ASP A 129 3.26 -9.42 -20.31
N TYR A 130 4.55 -9.13 -20.43
CA TYR A 130 5.60 -9.79 -19.64
C TYR A 130 5.74 -9.21 -18.21
N HIS A 131 5.06 -8.13 -17.87
CA HIS A 131 5.17 -7.51 -16.57
C HIS A 131 4.55 -8.39 -15.47
N GLN A 132 5.28 -8.58 -14.41
CA GLN A 132 4.82 -9.30 -13.23
C GLN A 132 5.43 -8.70 -11.96
N PHE A 133 4.80 -8.94 -10.82
CA PHE A 133 5.28 -8.39 -9.54
C PHE A 133 6.56 -9.06 -9.04
N SER A 134 6.86 -10.28 -9.45
CA SER A 134 8.07 -10.99 -9.05
C SER A 134 9.24 -10.67 -9.98
N PHE A 135 10.39 -10.29 -9.40
CA PHE A 135 11.65 -10.08 -10.14
C PHE A 135 12.47 -11.37 -10.33
N ILE A 136 11.99 -12.52 -9.92
CA ILE A 136 12.71 -13.81 -10.02
C ILE A 136 11.86 -14.87 -10.70
N GLY A 137 12.54 -15.84 -11.32
CA GLY A 137 11.91 -16.94 -12.03
C GLY A 137 11.50 -16.57 -13.47
N PRO A 138 11.00 -17.55 -14.23
CA PRO A 138 10.50 -17.32 -15.58
C PRO A 138 9.21 -16.51 -15.54
N TYR A 139 8.90 -15.84 -16.65
CA TYR A 139 7.58 -15.25 -16.85
C TYR A 139 6.52 -16.35 -16.79
N ARG A 140 5.43 -16.03 -16.10
CA ARG A 140 4.28 -16.93 -15.97
C ARG A 140 3.10 -16.30 -16.69
N SER A 141 2.66 -16.92 -17.77
CA SER A 141 1.35 -16.63 -18.33
C SER A 141 0.30 -17.37 -17.50
N LEU A 142 -0.56 -16.62 -16.84
CA LEU A 142 -1.71 -17.16 -16.11
C LEU A 142 -2.97 -16.89 -16.95
N PRO A 143 -3.96 -17.82 -16.96
CA PRO A 143 -5.25 -17.55 -17.56
C PRO A 143 -5.83 -16.27 -16.95
N GLN A 144 -6.16 -15.29 -17.80
CA GLN A 144 -6.77 -14.05 -17.38
C GLN A 144 -8.28 -14.21 -17.29
N LEU A 145 -8.88 -13.71 -16.21
CA LEU A 145 -10.33 -13.55 -16.09
C LEU A 145 -10.65 -12.07 -16.29
N PRO A 146 -11.64 -11.74 -17.14
CA PRO A 146 -12.07 -10.36 -17.27
C PRO A 146 -12.83 -9.89 -16.03
N CYS A 147 -12.87 -8.57 -15.86
CA CYS A 147 -13.89 -7.89 -15.07
C CYS A 147 -14.96 -7.33 -16.01
N TRP A 148 -16.08 -6.90 -15.47
CA TRP A 148 -17.17 -6.32 -16.26
C TRP A 148 -17.56 -4.97 -15.68
N LEU A 149 -17.76 -4.01 -16.57
CA LEU A 149 -18.22 -2.67 -16.22
C LEU A 149 -19.74 -2.56 -16.42
N CYS A 150 -20.41 -2.05 -15.41
CA CYS A 150 -21.80 -1.60 -15.49
C CYS A 150 -21.96 -0.28 -14.73
N ASN A 151 -23.14 0.31 -14.84
CA ASN A 151 -23.39 1.61 -14.24
C ASN A 151 -24.70 1.59 -13.45
N THR A 152 -24.76 2.38 -12.38
CA THR A 152 -26.03 2.75 -11.77
C THR A 152 -26.82 3.67 -12.70
N ASN A 153 -28.12 3.82 -12.45
CA ASN A 153 -29.01 4.70 -13.18
C ASN A 153 -29.92 5.48 -12.21
N GLU A 154 -30.79 6.33 -12.74
CA GLU A 154 -31.69 7.15 -11.92
C GLU A 154 -32.69 6.32 -11.09
N GLU A 155 -33.17 5.16 -11.60
CA GLU A 155 -34.05 4.28 -10.83
C GLU A 155 -33.30 3.71 -9.60
N VAL A 156 -32.08 3.23 -9.81
CA VAL A 156 -31.19 2.79 -8.71
C VAL A 156 -31.01 3.89 -7.68
N HIS A 157 -30.70 5.11 -8.14
CA HIS A 157 -30.51 6.26 -7.26
C HIS A 157 -31.76 6.63 -6.48
N ASN A 158 -32.94 6.56 -7.10
CA ASN A 158 -34.20 6.86 -6.44
C ASN A 158 -34.53 5.86 -5.33
N ILE A 159 -34.24 4.57 -5.54
CA ILE A 159 -34.40 3.54 -4.51
C ILE A 159 -33.43 3.77 -3.36
N LEU A 160 -32.15 3.96 -3.67
CA LEU A 160 -31.12 4.21 -2.66
C LEU A 160 -31.41 5.48 -1.83
N ARG A 161 -31.91 6.57 -2.47
CA ARG A 161 -32.30 7.80 -1.75
C ARG A 161 -33.41 7.57 -0.74
N LYS A 162 -34.37 6.68 -1.01
CA LYS A 162 -35.40 6.30 -0.03
C LYS A 162 -34.81 5.59 1.19
N GLY A 163 -33.69 4.88 1.02
CA GLY A 163 -32.99 4.17 2.09
C GLY A 163 -32.04 5.04 2.95
N ILE A 164 -31.71 6.27 2.51
CA ILE A 164 -30.79 7.16 3.24
C ILE A 164 -31.19 7.38 4.71
N PRO A 165 -32.46 7.64 5.07
CA PRO A 165 -32.85 7.81 6.47
C PRO A 165 -32.60 6.57 7.34
N ASP A 166 -32.52 5.39 6.75
CA ASP A 166 -32.24 4.13 7.44
C ASP A 166 -30.79 3.68 7.31
N SER A 167 -29.95 4.45 6.61
CA SER A 167 -28.51 4.19 6.50
C SER A 167 -27.82 4.56 7.81
N PRO A 168 -27.01 3.67 8.40
CA PRO A 168 -26.29 3.95 9.64
C PRO A 168 -25.27 5.09 9.52
N LEU A 169 -24.86 5.45 8.29
CA LEU A 169 -23.99 6.59 8.00
C LEU A 169 -24.69 7.94 8.14
N PHE A 170 -26.02 7.97 8.01
CA PHE A 170 -26.81 9.21 8.00
C PHE A 170 -27.83 9.30 9.14
N ASN A 171 -28.13 8.19 9.81
CA ASN A 171 -29.06 8.16 10.94
C ASN A 171 -28.37 8.38 12.31
N GLY A 172 -27.06 8.61 12.34
CA GLY A 172 -26.28 8.88 13.55
C GLY A 172 -25.75 7.63 14.29
N GLN A 173 -26.01 6.42 13.79
CA GLN A 173 -25.49 5.18 14.38
C GLN A 173 -23.95 5.08 14.24
N ILE A 174 -23.41 5.42 13.08
CA ILE A 174 -21.98 5.47 12.80
C ILE A 174 -21.50 6.89 12.98
N GLN A 175 -20.59 7.11 13.92
CA GLN A 175 -19.95 8.40 14.17
C GLN A 175 -18.49 8.44 13.74
N SER A 176 -17.91 7.27 13.48
CA SER A 176 -16.52 7.14 13.06
C SER A 176 -16.31 7.52 11.60
N ILE A 177 -15.09 8.00 11.30
CA ILE A 177 -14.71 8.46 9.96
C ILE A 177 -14.41 7.27 9.05
N GLY A 178 -14.97 7.30 7.85
CA GLY A 178 -14.73 6.31 6.80
C GLY A 178 -13.69 6.77 5.77
N PRO A 179 -13.24 5.87 4.88
CA PRO A 179 -12.24 6.20 3.87
C PRO A 179 -12.79 7.16 2.81
N ARG A 180 -12.10 8.26 2.57
CA ARG A 180 -12.46 9.27 1.57
C ARG A 180 -12.46 8.72 0.14
N TYR A 181 -11.53 7.82 -0.16
CA TYR A 181 -11.26 7.35 -1.53
C TYR A 181 -12.07 6.13 -1.96
N CYS A 182 -12.83 5.54 -1.05
CA CYS A 182 -13.78 4.47 -1.36
C CYS A 182 -15.10 4.74 -0.63
N PRO A 183 -15.81 5.83 -0.98
CA PRO A 183 -17.08 6.15 -0.36
C PRO A 183 -18.09 5.06 -0.69
N SER A 184 -19.01 4.80 0.25
CA SER A 184 -20.17 3.96 0.00
C SER A 184 -21.06 4.57 -1.09
N ILE A 185 -21.92 3.75 -1.69
CA ILE A 185 -22.81 4.24 -2.74
C ILE A 185 -23.74 5.34 -2.21
N GLU A 186 -24.23 5.22 -0.97
CA GLU A 186 -25.04 6.25 -0.33
C GLU A 186 -24.29 7.56 -0.14
N THR A 187 -23.00 7.51 0.21
CA THR A 187 -22.15 8.71 0.31
C THR A 187 -21.94 9.34 -1.06
N LYS A 188 -21.77 8.54 -2.13
CA LYS A 188 -21.65 9.06 -3.50
C LYS A 188 -22.91 9.81 -3.92
N LEU A 189 -24.10 9.28 -3.57
CA LEU A 189 -25.39 9.90 -3.91
C LEU A 189 -25.62 11.24 -3.21
N VAL A 190 -25.06 11.43 -2.02
CA VAL A 190 -25.17 12.70 -1.29
C VAL A 190 -24.11 13.68 -1.75
N THR A 191 -22.86 13.24 -1.88
CA THR A 191 -21.73 14.10 -2.24
C THR A 191 -21.75 14.54 -3.70
N PHE A 192 -22.22 13.67 -4.61
CA PHE A 192 -22.28 13.91 -6.06
C PHE A 192 -23.73 13.76 -6.56
N ALA A 193 -24.64 14.51 -5.92
CA ALA A 193 -26.09 14.40 -6.15
C ALA A 193 -26.49 14.72 -7.60
N GLU A 194 -25.69 15.50 -8.31
CA GLU A 194 -25.88 15.89 -9.71
C GLU A 194 -25.57 14.76 -10.70
N LYS A 195 -24.81 13.74 -10.28
CA LYS A 195 -24.46 12.62 -11.16
C LYS A 195 -25.62 11.66 -11.29
N LYS A 196 -26.00 11.37 -12.53
CA LYS A 196 -27.07 10.45 -12.88
C LYS A 196 -26.64 8.98 -12.91
N SER A 197 -25.34 8.73 -12.84
CA SER A 197 -24.75 7.40 -12.97
C SER A 197 -23.40 7.32 -12.25
N HIS A 198 -23.10 6.16 -11.67
CA HIS A 198 -21.80 5.82 -11.09
C HIS A 198 -21.30 4.50 -11.68
N PRO A 199 -20.04 4.41 -12.09
CA PRO A 199 -19.47 3.17 -12.59
C PRO A 199 -19.29 2.14 -11.47
N LEU A 200 -19.57 0.88 -11.82
CA LEU A 200 -19.43 -0.30 -10.98
C LEU A 200 -18.60 -1.33 -11.73
N PHE A 201 -17.69 -1.99 -11.03
CA PHE A 201 -16.88 -3.05 -11.57
C PHE A 201 -17.27 -4.37 -10.93
N LEU A 202 -17.70 -5.31 -11.74
CA LEU A 202 -18.01 -6.67 -11.33
C LEU A 202 -16.75 -7.53 -11.49
N GLU A 203 -16.22 -7.99 -10.39
CA GLU A 203 -14.92 -8.66 -10.31
C GLU A 203 -15.11 -10.09 -9.82
N PRO A 204 -14.56 -11.14 -10.48
CA PRO A 204 -14.62 -12.50 -9.96
C PRO A 204 -13.77 -12.63 -8.68
N GLU A 205 -14.32 -13.28 -7.64
CA GLU A 205 -13.56 -13.57 -6.41
C GLU A 205 -12.53 -14.70 -6.61
N GLY A 206 -12.70 -15.51 -7.65
CA GLY A 206 -11.79 -16.58 -8.03
C GLY A 206 -12.23 -17.33 -9.26
N VAL A 207 -11.41 -18.27 -9.71
CA VAL A 207 -11.65 -19.09 -10.92
C VAL A 207 -12.74 -20.14 -10.66
N ASP A 208 -12.70 -20.75 -9.50
CA ASP A 208 -13.50 -21.93 -9.15
C ASP A 208 -14.72 -21.57 -8.27
N THR A 209 -15.12 -20.30 -8.22
CA THR A 209 -16.27 -19.82 -7.45
C THR A 209 -17.29 -19.07 -8.32
N ASN A 210 -18.55 -19.08 -7.89
CA ASN A 210 -19.60 -18.28 -8.48
C ASN A 210 -19.78 -16.92 -7.77
N GLU A 211 -18.93 -16.59 -6.78
CA GLU A 211 -18.98 -15.29 -6.11
C GLU A 211 -18.36 -14.19 -6.97
N MET A 212 -19.14 -13.13 -7.17
CA MET A 212 -18.71 -11.91 -7.84
C MET A 212 -18.74 -10.74 -6.88
N TYR A 213 -17.67 -9.97 -6.86
CA TYR A 213 -17.50 -8.77 -6.04
C TYR A 213 -17.95 -7.54 -6.84
N LEU A 214 -18.92 -6.80 -6.34
CA LEU A 214 -19.42 -5.59 -7.01
C LEU A 214 -18.71 -4.34 -6.48
N ASN A 215 -17.53 -4.07 -7.00
CA ASN A 215 -16.73 -2.89 -6.64
C ASN A 215 -17.45 -1.60 -7.02
N GLY A 216 -17.47 -0.63 -6.10
CA GLY A 216 -18.17 0.64 -6.29
C GLY A 216 -19.58 0.69 -5.67
N PHE A 217 -20.15 -0.47 -5.29
CA PHE A 217 -21.45 -0.58 -4.62
C PHE A 217 -21.32 -0.99 -3.14
N SER A 218 -20.30 -0.49 -2.43
CA SER A 218 -20.23 -0.65 -0.98
C SER A 218 -21.41 0.07 -0.35
N SER A 219 -22.16 -0.62 0.50
CA SER A 219 -23.37 -0.07 1.12
C SER A 219 -23.59 -0.64 2.51
N SER A 220 -24.18 0.18 3.37
CA SER A 220 -24.69 -0.24 4.69
C SER A 220 -26.20 -0.09 4.82
N MET A 221 -26.88 0.18 3.72
CA MET A 221 -28.34 0.30 3.69
C MET A 221 -29.03 -1.00 4.07
N PRO A 222 -30.34 -0.94 4.45
CA PRO A 222 -31.14 -2.14 4.66
C PRO A 222 -31.04 -3.11 3.48
N TRP A 223 -31.04 -4.39 3.78
CA TRP A 223 -30.95 -5.48 2.80
C TRP A 223 -31.91 -5.34 1.61
N GLU A 224 -33.17 -5.02 1.92
CA GLU A 224 -34.24 -4.88 0.94
C GLU A 224 -33.92 -3.77 -0.07
N ILE A 225 -33.39 -2.66 0.41
CA ILE A 225 -32.97 -1.52 -0.42
C ILE A 225 -31.80 -1.89 -1.30
N GLN A 226 -30.80 -2.62 -0.74
CA GLN A 226 -29.65 -3.07 -1.53
C GLN A 226 -30.10 -3.98 -2.68
N LEU A 227 -30.96 -4.97 -2.41
CA LEU A 227 -31.45 -5.92 -3.41
C LEU A 227 -32.33 -5.25 -4.46
N GLU A 228 -33.30 -4.39 -4.04
CA GLU A 228 -34.16 -3.66 -4.94
C GLU A 228 -33.37 -2.76 -5.88
N ALA A 229 -32.41 -2.02 -5.35
CA ALA A 229 -31.56 -1.13 -6.13
C ALA A 229 -30.70 -1.90 -7.14
N LEU A 230 -30.06 -3.00 -6.75
CA LEU A 230 -29.28 -3.84 -7.65
C LEU A 230 -30.09 -4.36 -8.82
N ARG A 231 -31.33 -4.79 -8.58
CA ARG A 231 -32.24 -5.32 -9.61
C ARG A 231 -32.74 -4.28 -10.62
N LYS A 232 -32.43 -2.99 -10.38
CA LYS A 232 -32.68 -1.90 -11.34
C LYS A 232 -31.51 -1.64 -12.28
N ILE A 233 -30.39 -2.33 -12.08
CA ILE A 233 -29.31 -2.38 -13.06
C ILE A 233 -29.64 -3.49 -14.07
N PRO A 234 -29.77 -3.20 -15.39
CA PRO A 234 -30.23 -4.19 -16.37
C PRO A 234 -29.51 -5.54 -16.27
N ALA A 235 -28.19 -5.54 -16.26
CA ALA A 235 -27.39 -6.75 -16.14
C ALA A 235 -27.59 -7.53 -14.82
N LEU A 236 -28.14 -6.90 -13.78
CA LEU A 236 -28.33 -7.46 -12.44
C LEU A 236 -29.83 -7.65 -12.07
N ARG A 237 -30.75 -7.58 -13.03
CA ARG A 237 -32.22 -7.66 -12.79
C ARG A 237 -32.63 -8.94 -12.06
N ASP A 238 -31.92 -10.03 -12.25
CA ASP A 238 -32.16 -11.33 -11.60
C ASP A 238 -31.17 -11.62 -10.46
N ALA A 239 -30.43 -10.62 -9.98
CA ALA A 239 -29.37 -10.77 -9.02
C ALA A 239 -29.78 -11.57 -7.78
N LYS A 240 -28.98 -12.57 -7.47
CA LYS A 240 -28.99 -13.31 -6.21
C LYS A 240 -27.73 -12.96 -5.41
N ILE A 241 -27.92 -12.63 -4.15
CA ILE A 241 -26.82 -12.15 -3.30
C ILE A 241 -26.33 -13.29 -2.40
N TYR A 242 -25.03 -13.57 -2.40
CA TYR A 242 -24.38 -14.47 -1.44
C TYR A 242 -24.23 -13.80 -0.08
N ARG A 243 -23.79 -12.54 -0.07
CA ARG A 243 -23.56 -11.75 1.15
C ARG A 243 -23.97 -10.29 0.91
N PRO A 244 -24.69 -9.67 1.86
CA PRO A 244 -25.02 -8.25 1.77
C PRO A 244 -23.78 -7.37 1.90
N GLY A 245 -23.86 -6.15 1.40
CA GLY A 245 -22.96 -5.07 1.79
C GLY A 245 -23.20 -4.67 3.23
N TYR A 246 -22.16 -4.26 3.93
CA TYR A 246 -22.25 -3.73 5.30
C TYR A 246 -21.14 -2.72 5.56
N ALA A 247 -21.37 -1.83 6.52
CA ALA A 247 -20.32 -1.06 7.13
C ALA A 247 -19.83 -1.78 8.39
N ILE A 248 -18.57 -1.59 8.75
CA ILE A 248 -17.99 -2.08 9.98
C ILE A 248 -17.21 -0.96 10.68
N GLU A 249 -17.50 -0.75 11.96
CA GLU A 249 -16.70 0.05 12.87
C GLU A 249 -15.77 -0.86 13.69
N TYR A 250 -14.55 -0.39 13.93
CA TYR A 250 -13.55 -1.14 14.69
C TYR A 250 -12.59 -0.19 15.40
N ASP A 251 -11.94 -0.67 16.45
CA ASP A 251 -10.93 0.09 17.16
C ASP A 251 -9.59 0.10 16.39
N TYR A 252 -8.91 1.24 16.42
CA TYR A 252 -7.53 1.39 15.99
C TYR A 252 -6.75 2.15 17.06
N PHE A 253 -5.43 2.01 17.04
CA PHE A 253 -4.51 2.73 17.91
C PHE A 253 -3.83 3.84 17.12
N ASP A 254 -3.78 5.03 17.71
CA ASP A 254 -3.16 6.19 17.06
C ASP A 254 -1.68 5.91 16.73
N PRO A 255 -1.28 5.87 15.45
CA PRO A 255 0.05 5.44 15.04
C PRO A 255 1.18 6.40 15.42
N ILE A 256 0.90 7.64 15.82
CA ILE A 256 1.94 8.53 16.36
C ILE A 256 2.55 8.00 17.67
N GLN A 257 1.88 7.07 18.36
CA GLN A 257 2.37 6.37 19.54
C GLN A 257 3.38 5.26 19.20
N LEU A 258 3.70 5.08 17.92
CA LEU A 258 4.65 4.09 17.44
C LEU A 258 5.97 4.76 17.03
N LYS A 259 7.05 4.02 17.21
CA LYS A 259 8.35 4.32 16.63
C LYS A 259 8.32 4.00 15.11
N PRO A 260 9.30 4.47 14.31
CA PRO A 260 9.44 4.07 12.90
C PRO A 260 9.64 2.55 12.69
N THR A 261 9.94 1.82 13.76
CA THR A 261 10.00 0.34 13.79
C THR A 261 8.64 -0.32 13.94
N LEU A 262 7.58 0.47 14.12
CA LEU A 262 6.22 0.06 14.53
C LEU A 262 6.13 -0.54 15.93
N GLU A 263 7.18 -0.41 16.75
CA GLU A 263 7.13 -0.69 18.18
C GLU A 263 6.42 0.44 18.92
N SER A 264 5.64 0.10 19.94
CA SER A 264 5.01 1.07 20.84
C SER A 264 6.07 1.92 21.57
N LYS A 265 5.84 3.24 21.68
CA LYS A 265 6.62 4.15 22.52
C LYS A 265 6.34 3.93 24.02
N ILE A 266 5.21 3.31 24.36
CA ILE A 266 4.69 3.16 25.72
C ILE A 266 5.02 1.77 26.30
N ILE A 267 4.73 0.70 25.55
CA ILE A 267 4.99 -0.69 25.99
C ILE A 267 6.11 -1.25 25.14
N LYS A 268 7.23 -1.63 25.77
CA LYS A 268 8.36 -2.25 25.07
C LYS A 268 7.97 -3.61 24.49
N ALA A 269 8.61 -4.00 23.39
CA ALA A 269 8.42 -5.28 22.69
C ALA A 269 6.98 -5.53 22.18
N LEU A 270 6.13 -4.51 22.13
CA LEU A 270 4.81 -4.53 21.54
C LEU A 270 4.82 -3.78 20.20
N PHE A 271 4.40 -4.44 19.13
CA PHE A 271 4.33 -3.90 17.78
C PHE A 271 2.90 -3.93 17.26
N PHE A 272 2.56 -2.98 16.38
CA PHE A 272 1.26 -2.94 15.72
C PHE A 272 1.44 -2.86 14.21
N ALA A 273 0.63 -3.59 13.45
CA ALA A 273 0.69 -3.54 12.00
C ALA A 273 -0.67 -3.73 11.34
N GLY A 274 -0.87 -3.02 10.23
CA GLY A 274 -2.08 -3.10 9.43
C GLY A 274 -3.18 -2.16 9.90
N GLN A 275 -4.42 -2.58 9.77
CA GLN A 275 -5.60 -1.75 10.00
C GLN A 275 -5.71 -1.18 11.43
N VAL A 276 -5.15 -1.85 12.40
CA VAL A 276 -5.07 -1.39 13.79
C VAL A 276 -4.28 -0.10 13.97
N ASN A 277 -3.51 0.32 12.94
CA ASN A 277 -2.80 1.61 12.88
C ASN A 277 -3.57 2.66 12.07
N GLY A 278 -4.86 2.46 11.81
CA GLY A 278 -5.70 3.40 11.06
C GLY A 278 -5.45 3.42 9.56
N THR A 279 -4.97 2.34 8.97
CA THR A 279 -4.83 2.18 7.51
C THR A 279 -5.94 1.33 6.93
N THR A 280 -6.19 1.45 5.61
CA THR A 280 -7.03 0.52 4.86
C THR A 280 -6.30 0.10 3.58
N GLY A 281 -6.23 -1.21 3.33
CA GLY A 281 -5.63 -1.82 2.14
C GLY A 281 -4.69 -2.95 2.47
N TYR A 282 -4.64 -3.93 1.58
CA TYR A 282 -3.79 -5.10 1.74
C TYR A 282 -2.30 -4.74 1.66
N GLU A 283 -1.96 -3.82 0.77
CA GLU A 283 -0.58 -3.36 0.54
C GLU A 283 -0.04 -2.63 1.77
N GLU A 284 -0.85 -1.75 2.36
CA GLU A 284 -0.49 -1.05 3.59
C GLU A 284 -0.29 -2.02 4.76
N ALA A 285 -1.17 -3.01 4.89
CA ALA A 285 -1.07 -4.02 5.94
C ALA A 285 0.16 -4.92 5.74
N GLY A 286 0.41 -5.35 4.50
CA GLY A 286 1.59 -6.16 4.16
C GLY A 286 2.90 -5.44 4.42
N GLY A 287 3.01 -4.16 4.03
CA GLY A 287 4.20 -3.33 4.28
C GLY A 287 4.48 -3.13 5.77
N GLN A 288 3.43 -2.84 6.56
CA GLN A 288 3.55 -2.69 8.00
C GLN A 288 3.91 -4.02 8.68
N GLY A 289 3.23 -5.12 8.31
CA GLY A 289 3.49 -6.45 8.85
C GLY A 289 4.93 -6.89 8.62
N LEU A 290 5.47 -6.62 7.41
CA LEU A 290 6.88 -6.89 7.09
C LEU A 290 7.83 -6.14 8.04
N VAL A 291 7.64 -4.83 8.21
CA VAL A 291 8.53 -4.01 9.05
C VAL A 291 8.40 -4.35 10.52
N ALA A 292 7.18 -4.53 11.03
CA ALA A 292 6.95 -4.94 12.41
C ALA A 292 7.56 -6.31 12.71
N GLY A 293 7.35 -7.30 11.84
CA GLY A 293 7.90 -8.65 11.99
C GLY A 293 9.43 -8.68 11.96
N ILE A 294 10.06 -7.92 11.05
CA ILE A 294 11.53 -7.78 11.02
C ILE A 294 12.04 -7.20 12.34
N ASN A 295 11.45 -6.11 12.82
CA ASN A 295 11.92 -5.46 14.04
C ASN A 295 11.64 -6.29 15.30
N ALA A 296 10.51 -7.00 15.35
CA ALA A 296 10.22 -7.94 16.42
C ALA A 296 11.28 -9.06 16.50
N ALA A 297 11.67 -9.61 15.34
CA ALA A 297 12.73 -10.62 15.26
C ALA A 297 14.11 -10.05 15.64
N LEU A 298 14.48 -8.86 15.14
CA LEU A 298 15.75 -8.19 15.47
C LEU A 298 15.85 -7.89 16.97
N LEU A 299 14.75 -7.45 17.60
CA LEU A 299 14.68 -7.26 19.05
C LEU A 299 14.98 -8.56 19.80
N CYS A 300 14.43 -9.69 19.37
CA CYS A 300 14.62 -10.99 20.02
C CYS A 300 16.07 -11.48 19.99
N VAL A 301 16.85 -11.05 18.99
CA VAL A 301 18.28 -11.44 18.86
C VAL A 301 19.23 -10.32 19.28
N GLY A 302 18.73 -9.20 19.78
CA GLY A 302 19.56 -8.08 20.27
C GLY A 302 20.26 -7.30 19.16
N ASN A 303 19.76 -7.33 17.93
CA ASN A 303 20.33 -6.61 16.79
C ASN A 303 19.77 -5.19 16.67
N ASN A 304 20.45 -4.38 15.84
CA ASN A 304 20.00 -3.03 15.51
C ASN A 304 18.65 -3.04 14.79
N THR A 305 17.86 -2.00 15.01
CA THR A 305 16.55 -1.83 14.39
C THR A 305 16.63 -1.60 12.88
N PHE A 306 15.57 -2.00 12.18
CA PHE A 306 15.39 -1.81 10.76
C PHE A 306 14.35 -0.72 10.48
N THR A 307 14.70 0.24 9.65
CA THR A 307 13.80 1.26 9.15
C THR A 307 14.01 1.49 7.65
N MET A 308 13.01 2.00 6.98
CA MET A 308 13.07 2.43 5.58
C MET A 308 12.87 3.93 5.50
N LYS A 309 13.66 4.61 4.66
CA LYS A 309 13.53 6.04 4.40
C LYS A 309 12.48 6.32 3.33
N ARG A 310 11.98 7.55 3.28
CA ARG A 310 10.99 8.01 2.31
C ARG A 310 11.49 7.99 0.86
N ASP A 311 12.79 8.09 0.64
CA ASP A 311 13.44 8.01 -0.68
C ASP A 311 13.90 6.59 -1.05
N GLU A 312 13.68 5.61 -0.17
CA GLU A 312 14.02 4.20 -0.40
C GLU A 312 12.82 3.36 -0.84
N SER A 313 11.63 3.64 -0.28
CA SER A 313 10.44 2.82 -0.56
C SER A 313 9.14 3.54 -0.22
N TYR A 314 8.03 3.12 -0.87
CA TYR A 314 6.68 3.50 -0.46
C TYR A 314 6.32 3.01 0.95
N ILE A 315 6.90 1.90 1.41
CA ILE A 315 6.76 1.44 2.81
C ILE A 315 7.38 2.46 3.76
N GLY A 316 8.54 3.04 3.40
CA GLY A 316 9.16 4.11 4.18
C GLY A 316 8.29 5.36 4.26
N VAL A 317 7.68 5.77 3.14
CA VAL A 317 6.72 6.89 3.12
C VAL A 317 5.50 6.60 3.98
N LEU A 318 4.92 5.41 3.87
CA LEU A 318 3.77 4.95 4.65
C LEU A 318 4.04 5.05 6.16
N ILE A 319 5.12 4.44 6.62
CA ILE A 319 5.44 4.38 8.06
C ILE A 319 5.79 5.75 8.61
N ASP A 320 6.53 6.54 7.85
CA ASP A 320 6.85 7.91 8.27
C ASP A 320 5.59 8.77 8.37
N ASP A 321 4.67 8.70 7.39
CA ASP A 321 3.39 9.43 7.46
C ASP A 321 2.58 9.01 8.69
N LEU A 322 2.46 7.71 8.96
CA LEU A 322 1.72 7.19 10.11
C LEU A 322 2.30 7.68 11.44
N THR A 323 3.62 7.54 11.61
CA THR A 323 4.27 7.79 12.91
C THR A 323 4.58 9.26 13.19
N THR A 324 4.51 10.13 12.15
CA THR A 324 4.78 11.57 12.29
C THR A 324 3.56 12.45 12.08
N LYS A 325 2.65 12.09 11.17
CA LYS A 325 1.44 12.90 10.87
C LYS A 325 0.20 12.35 11.56
N GLY A 326 0.22 11.05 11.92
CA GLY A 326 -0.98 10.37 12.39
C GLY A 326 -2.03 10.16 11.28
N VAL A 327 -3.25 9.87 11.68
CA VAL A 327 -4.36 9.59 10.77
C VAL A 327 -5.64 10.26 11.28
N ASP A 328 -6.24 11.12 10.46
CA ASP A 328 -7.54 11.72 10.72
C ASP A 328 -8.68 10.92 10.03
N GLU A 329 -8.33 10.15 9.00
CA GLU A 329 -9.20 9.26 8.23
C GLU A 329 -8.43 7.98 7.88
N PRO A 330 -9.11 6.86 7.52
CA PRO A 330 -8.40 5.64 7.12
C PRO A 330 -7.36 5.92 6.02
N TYR A 331 -6.09 5.73 6.37
CA TYR A 331 -4.96 6.05 5.49
C TYR A 331 -4.88 5.09 4.30
N ARG A 332 -4.65 5.65 3.11
CA ARG A 332 -4.28 4.92 1.88
C ARG A 332 -3.00 5.50 1.31
N MET A 333 -2.14 4.60 0.82
CA MET A 333 -0.92 4.99 0.13
C MET A 333 -1.22 5.36 -1.32
N PHE A 334 -0.92 6.61 -1.69
CA PHE A 334 -1.00 7.10 -3.06
C PHE A 334 0.38 7.60 -3.50
N THR A 335 0.63 7.54 -4.80
CA THR A 335 1.88 8.06 -5.37
C THR A 335 2.09 9.55 -5.08
N SER A 336 1.00 10.31 -4.92
CA SER A 336 1.04 11.73 -4.55
C SER A 336 1.60 12.01 -3.15
N ARG A 337 1.64 11.00 -2.27
CA ARG A 337 2.22 11.14 -0.92
C ARG A 337 3.74 11.07 -0.90
N ALA A 338 4.35 10.55 -1.97
CA ALA A 338 5.79 10.43 -2.09
C ALA A 338 6.38 11.64 -2.83
N GLU A 339 7.34 12.31 -2.21
CA GLU A 339 8.07 13.43 -2.77
C GLU A 339 9.02 12.96 -3.89
N TYR A 340 9.68 11.82 -3.69
CA TYR A 340 10.74 11.29 -4.54
C TYR A 340 10.24 10.20 -5.50
N ARG A 341 9.10 10.41 -6.18
CA ARG A 341 8.45 9.37 -6.99
C ARG A 341 9.35 8.79 -8.08
N ILE A 342 10.22 9.60 -8.69
CA ILE A 342 11.17 9.14 -9.72
C ILE A 342 12.22 8.18 -9.16
N LEU A 343 12.49 8.23 -7.83
CA LEU A 343 13.38 7.29 -7.15
C LEU A 343 12.66 6.04 -6.68
N LEU A 344 11.31 6.06 -6.60
CA LEU A 344 10.48 4.98 -6.03
C LEU A 344 9.71 4.22 -7.11
N ARG A 345 10.28 4.11 -8.31
CA ARG A 345 9.63 3.36 -9.39
C ARG A 345 9.52 1.88 -9.05
N GLN A 346 8.48 1.24 -9.59
CA GLN A 346 8.28 -0.20 -9.41
C GLN A 346 9.30 -1.04 -10.18
N ASP A 347 9.73 -0.56 -11.37
CA ASP A 347 10.65 -1.25 -12.26
C ASP A 347 12.04 -1.49 -11.64
N ASP A 348 12.44 -0.70 -10.64
CA ASP A 348 13.74 -0.78 -9.98
C ASP A 348 13.68 -1.13 -8.48
N ALA A 349 12.56 -1.65 -8.00
CA ALA A 349 12.41 -1.99 -6.58
C ALA A 349 13.42 -3.07 -6.12
N ASP A 350 13.76 -4.01 -6.99
CA ASP A 350 14.82 -4.99 -6.74
C ASP A 350 16.20 -4.34 -6.59
N ALA A 351 16.49 -3.32 -7.39
CA ALA A 351 17.73 -2.55 -7.32
C ALA A 351 17.91 -1.79 -6.00
N ARG A 352 16.81 -1.30 -5.44
CA ARG A 352 16.83 -0.54 -4.19
C ARG A 352 16.84 -1.41 -2.93
N LEU A 353 16.16 -2.56 -2.97
CA LEU A 353 15.79 -3.29 -1.76
C LEU A 353 16.44 -4.67 -1.63
N THR A 354 16.86 -5.34 -2.72
CA THR A 354 17.34 -6.73 -2.64
C THR A 354 18.62 -6.88 -1.82
N GLU A 355 19.58 -5.97 -1.97
CA GLU A 355 20.83 -6.02 -1.19
C GLU A 355 20.56 -5.81 0.31
N LYS A 356 19.69 -4.86 0.65
CA LYS A 356 19.26 -4.58 2.02
C LYS A 356 18.55 -5.79 2.64
N ALA A 357 17.64 -6.41 1.90
CA ALA A 357 16.92 -7.60 2.31
C ALA A 357 17.86 -8.81 2.51
N TYR A 358 18.88 -8.95 1.66
CA TYR A 358 19.89 -10.01 1.79
C TYR A 358 20.76 -9.83 3.04
N LYS A 359 21.21 -8.60 3.31
CA LYS A 359 21.99 -8.27 4.52
C LYS A 359 21.21 -8.53 5.81
N LEU A 360 19.88 -8.38 5.78
CA LEU A 360 18.97 -8.70 6.88
C LEU A 360 18.65 -10.21 7.00
N GLY A 361 19.08 -11.03 6.05
CA GLY A 361 18.79 -12.47 6.04
C GLY A 361 17.39 -12.85 5.56
N ILE A 362 16.57 -11.90 5.08
CA ILE A 362 15.20 -12.16 4.60
C ILE A 362 15.11 -12.43 3.09
N ALA A 363 16.13 -12.08 2.31
CA ALA A 363 16.23 -12.49 0.92
C ALA A 363 17.18 -13.68 0.77
N THR A 364 16.78 -14.68 -0.01
CA THR A 364 17.61 -15.85 -0.28
C THR A 364 18.84 -15.48 -1.11
N ARG A 365 19.92 -16.29 -0.99
CA ARG A 365 21.11 -16.15 -1.83
C ARG A 365 20.80 -16.26 -3.33
N LYS A 366 19.83 -17.10 -3.70
CA LYS A 366 19.35 -17.24 -5.08
C LYS A 366 18.79 -15.91 -5.60
N ARG A 367 17.95 -15.21 -4.80
CA ARG A 367 17.39 -13.90 -5.15
C ARG A 367 18.47 -12.83 -5.28
N TYR A 368 19.43 -12.82 -4.34
CA TYR A 368 20.55 -11.88 -4.37
C TYR A 368 21.43 -12.08 -5.61
N ASN A 369 21.81 -13.32 -5.92
CA ASN A 369 22.62 -13.64 -7.10
C ASN A 369 21.90 -13.25 -8.39
N TRP A 370 20.60 -13.50 -8.48
CA TRP A 370 19.77 -13.06 -9.60
C TRP A 370 19.81 -11.54 -9.80
N TRP A 371 19.73 -10.79 -8.72
CA TRP A 371 19.85 -9.33 -8.78
C TRP A 371 21.25 -8.88 -9.23
N VAL A 372 22.31 -9.48 -8.71
CA VAL A 372 23.70 -9.15 -9.09
C VAL A 372 23.92 -9.40 -10.59
N GLU A 373 23.43 -10.52 -11.09
CA GLU A 373 23.48 -10.86 -12.51
C GLU A 373 22.68 -9.87 -13.38
N LYS A 374 21.42 -9.59 -13.03
CA LYS A 374 20.59 -8.59 -13.72
C LYS A 374 21.28 -7.23 -13.77
N LYS A 375 21.85 -6.78 -12.65
CA LYS A 375 22.59 -5.53 -12.56
C LYS A 375 23.75 -5.49 -13.54
N SER A 376 24.53 -6.56 -13.64
CA SER A 376 25.67 -6.63 -14.55
C SER A 376 25.26 -6.52 -16.02
N TYR A 377 24.14 -7.14 -16.41
CA TYR A 377 23.60 -7.03 -17.76
C TYR A 377 23.07 -5.62 -18.07
N ILE A 378 22.36 -5.00 -17.14
CA ILE A 378 21.92 -3.60 -17.29
C ILE A 378 23.12 -2.67 -17.50
N GLU A 379 24.17 -2.82 -16.69
CA GLU A 379 25.40 -2.03 -16.82
C GLU A 379 26.12 -2.28 -18.16
N LYS A 380 26.17 -3.53 -18.62
CA LYS A 380 26.73 -3.89 -19.93
C LYS A 380 26.00 -3.18 -21.08
N ILE A 381 24.66 -3.14 -21.07
CA ILE A 381 23.87 -2.43 -22.08
C ILE A 381 24.15 -0.93 -22.04
N ILE A 382 24.11 -0.32 -20.84
CA ILE A 382 24.32 1.12 -20.66
C ILE A 382 25.72 1.51 -21.13
N ASN A 383 26.76 0.75 -20.77
CA ASN A 383 28.14 1.01 -21.19
C ASN A 383 28.28 0.92 -22.70
N TYR A 384 27.73 -0.14 -23.31
CA TYR A 384 27.71 -0.28 -24.75
C TYR A 384 27.06 0.95 -25.44
N CYS A 385 25.91 1.41 -24.96
CA CYS A 385 25.20 2.57 -25.48
C CYS A 385 25.97 3.90 -25.28
N ASN A 386 26.74 4.02 -24.21
CA ASN A 386 27.57 5.18 -23.91
C ASN A 386 28.85 5.22 -24.74
N GLU A 387 29.39 4.07 -25.12
CA GLU A 387 30.66 3.96 -25.86
C GLU A 387 30.45 3.94 -27.36
N THR A 388 29.31 3.41 -27.84
CA THR A 388 29.03 3.26 -29.25
C THR A 388 28.42 4.53 -29.84
N SER A 389 29.04 5.02 -30.94
CA SER A 389 28.55 6.17 -31.70
C SER A 389 27.92 5.70 -33.02
N ILE A 390 26.84 6.37 -33.40
CA ILE A 390 26.10 6.15 -34.65
C ILE A 390 26.28 7.35 -35.58
N LYS A 391 26.44 7.11 -36.87
CA LYS A 391 26.52 8.16 -37.87
C LYS A 391 25.14 8.56 -38.39
N PRO A 392 24.97 9.79 -38.92
CA PRO A 392 23.69 10.26 -39.46
C PRO A 392 23.07 9.33 -40.52
N ASN A 393 23.90 8.79 -41.41
CA ASN A 393 23.43 7.90 -42.48
C ASN A 393 22.91 6.53 -42.01
N GLU A 394 23.24 6.12 -40.77
CA GLU A 394 22.79 4.85 -40.18
C GLU A 394 21.43 4.98 -39.51
N ILE A 395 21.01 6.20 -39.14
CA ILE A 395 19.83 6.37 -38.26
C ILE A 395 18.82 7.42 -38.75
N ASN A 396 19.21 8.41 -39.55
CA ASN A 396 18.31 9.50 -39.96
C ASN A 396 17.07 8.99 -40.72
N GLY A 397 17.20 7.95 -41.55
CA GLY A 397 16.04 7.35 -42.22
C GLY A 397 14.97 6.81 -41.23
N TYR A 398 15.41 6.24 -40.12
CA TYR A 398 14.51 5.83 -39.04
C TYR A 398 13.93 7.05 -38.32
N LEU A 399 14.77 8.03 -37.98
CA LEU A 399 14.31 9.24 -37.27
C LEU A 399 13.24 9.99 -38.09
N ASP A 400 13.42 10.10 -39.40
CA ASP A 400 12.44 10.70 -40.31
C ASP A 400 11.11 9.93 -40.30
N SER A 401 11.17 8.58 -40.27
CA SER A 401 9.96 7.72 -40.25
C SER A 401 9.10 7.89 -39.00
N ILE A 402 9.71 8.34 -37.90
CA ILE A 402 9.02 8.59 -36.61
C ILE A 402 8.85 10.10 -36.32
N ASN A 403 9.06 10.96 -37.31
CA ASN A 403 9.01 12.42 -37.17
C ASN A 403 9.94 12.97 -36.06
N SER A 404 11.08 12.33 -35.81
CA SER A 404 12.09 12.79 -34.86
C SER A 404 13.19 13.58 -35.57
N SER A 405 13.73 14.62 -34.91
CA SER A 405 14.75 15.47 -35.49
C SER A 405 15.97 14.68 -35.92
N ALA A 406 16.43 14.90 -37.17
CA ALA A 406 17.63 14.31 -37.72
C ALA A 406 18.88 14.71 -36.91
N VAL A 407 19.86 13.82 -36.84
CA VAL A 407 21.17 14.11 -36.24
C VAL A 407 22.12 14.66 -37.29
N GLN A 408 22.87 15.71 -36.94
CA GLN A 408 23.79 16.40 -37.83
C GLN A 408 25.21 15.82 -37.83
N GLY A 409 25.54 15.11 -36.77
CA GLY A 409 26.85 14.49 -36.55
C GLY A 409 26.74 13.15 -35.83
N SER A 410 27.90 12.51 -35.61
CA SER A 410 27.94 11.27 -34.88
C SER A 410 27.40 11.46 -33.44
N ILE A 411 26.47 10.63 -33.00
CA ILE A 411 25.83 10.67 -31.71
C ILE A 411 25.99 9.34 -30.97
N LYS A 412 26.10 9.35 -29.66
CA LYS A 412 26.06 8.13 -28.81
C LYS A 412 24.67 7.51 -28.82
N ILE A 413 24.58 6.17 -28.78
CA ILE A 413 23.29 5.46 -28.67
C ILE A 413 22.50 5.99 -27.45
N SER A 414 23.16 6.19 -26.31
CA SER A 414 22.53 6.73 -25.10
C SER A 414 21.91 8.12 -25.30
N GLY A 415 22.49 8.95 -26.18
CA GLY A 415 21.94 10.26 -26.56
C GLY A 415 20.67 10.16 -27.42
N LEU A 416 20.56 9.13 -28.26
CA LEU A 416 19.30 8.84 -28.97
C LEU A 416 18.21 8.29 -28.06
N ILE A 417 18.55 7.35 -27.21
CA ILE A 417 17.61 6.76 -26.23
C ILE A 417 17.04 7.79 -25.25
N ALA A 418 17.75 8.89 -25.01
CA ALA A 418 17.21 9.99 -24.20
C ALA A 418 15.98 10.68 -24.84
N ARG A 419 15.70 10.46 -26.13
CA ARG A 419 14.49 10.97 -26.79
C ARG A 419 13.28 10.08 -26.43
N PRO A 420 12.08 10.67 -26.17
CA PRO A 420 10.90 9.93 -25.71
C PRO A 420 10.48 8.77 -26.63
N ASP A 421 10.48 9.01 -27.94
CA ASP A 421 9.87 8.12 -28.94
C ASP A 421 10.85 7.06 -29.48
N ILE A 422 12.03 6.93 -28.91
CA ILE A 422 13.05 5.97 -29.33
C ILE A 422 13.24 4.90 -28.27
N SER A 423 13.08 3.63 -28.66
CA SER A 423 13.35 2.48 -27.78
C SER A 423 14.61 1.72 -28.20
N LEU A 424 15.21 0.98 -27.26
CA LEU A 424 16.32 0.08 -27.57
C LEU A 424 15.91 -0.98 -28.59
N TYR A 425 14.70 -1.52 -28.50
CA TYR A 425 14.19 -2.52 -29.44
C TYR A 425 14.02 -1.96 -30.87
N ASP A 426 13.55 -0.73 -31.02
CA ASP A 426 13.44 -0.12 -32.33
C ASP A 426 14.81 0.10 -32.95
N LEU A 427 15.79 0.53 -32.15
CA LEU A 427 17.17 0.70 -32.64
C LEU A 427 17.81 -0.63 -33.08
N THR A 428 17.41 -1.79 -32.55
CA THR A 428 17.94 -3.08 -33.02
C THR A 428 17.64 -3.36 -34.49
N LYS A 429 16.57 -2.79 -35.06
CA LYS A 429 16.19 -2.94 -36.45
C LYS A 429 17.21 -2.26 -37.41
N HIS A 430 17.95 -1.30 -36.88
CA HIS A 430 18.90 -0.47 -37.61
C HIS A 430 20.37 -0.70 -37.19
N LEU A 431 20.58 -1.31 -36.02
CA LEU A 431 21.89 -1.50 -35.40
C LEU A 431 22.15 -2.99 -35.11
N PRO A 432 22.70 -3.77 -36.03
CA PRO A 432 22.89 -5.22 -35.86
C PRO A 432 23.68 -5.60 -34.61
N ARG A 433 24.75 -4.85 -34.29
CA ARG A 433 25.55 -5.11 -33.08
C ARG A 433 24.77 -4.88 -31.77
N LEU A 434 23.86 -3.89 -31.72
CA LEU A 434 22.97 -3.69 -30.57
C LEU A 434 22.02 -4.88 -30.45
N LYS A 435 21.51 -5.38 -31.58
CA LYS A 435 20.67 -6.58 -31.62
C LYS A 435 21.40 -7.79 -31.00
N GLU A 436 22.65 -8.04 -31.42
CA GLU A 436 23.49 -9.11 -30.88
C GLU A 436 23.66 -8.98 -29.33
N VAL A 437 23.90 -7.76 -28.85
CA VAL A 437 24.04 -7.49 -27.40
C VAL A 437 22.76 -7.86 -26.66
N LEU A 438 21.58 -7.44 -27.16
CA LEU A 438 20.30 -7.74 -26.49
C LEU A 438 19.91 -9.22 -26.64
N GLU A 439 20.18 -9.87 -27.77
CA GLU A 439 19.91 -11.29 -27.97
C GLU A 439 20.82 -12.20 -27.12
N SER A 440 22.00 -11.73 -26.73
CA SER A 440 22.91 -12.44 -25.84
C SER A 440 22.45 -12.48 -24.36
N LEU A 441 21.39 -11.75 -24.01
CA LEU A 441 20.88 -11.69 -22.65
C LEU A 441 20.18 -13.01 -22.25
N PRO A 442 20.24 -13.37 -20.97
CA PRO A 442 19.57 -14.56 -20.46
C PRO A 442 18.06 -14.38 -20.39
N ASN A 443 17.37 -15.30 -19.70
CA ASN A 443 15.95 -15.18 -19.40
C ASN A 443 15.59 -13.78 -18.86
N ARG A 444 14.37 -13.28 -19.20
CA ARG A 444 13.87 -11.96 -18.82
C ARG A 444 14.61 -10.79 -19.50
N LYS A 445 15.07 -11.02 -20.73
CA LYS A 445 15.76 -10.00 -21.53
C LYS A 445 14.96 -8.71 -21.69
N ASP A 446 13.63 -8.81 -21.80
CA ASP A 446 12.74 -7.65 -21.95
C ASP A 446 12.80 -6.74 -20.71
N GLU A 447 12.71 -7.31 -19.52
CA GLU A 447 12.84 -6.57 -18.26
C GLU A 447 14.23 -5.91 -18.10
N ILE A 448 15.30 -6.63 -18.48
CA ILE A 448 16.68 -6.11 -18.39
C ILE A 448 16.86 -4.95 -19.37
N THR A 449 16.36 -5.11 -20.61
CA THR A 449 16.43 -4.09 -21.67
C THR A 449 15.65 -2.85 -21.29
N GLU A 450 14.41 -3.02 -20.81
CA GLU A 450 13.57 -1.92 -20.34
C GLU A 450 14.21 -1.18 -19.15
N ALA A 451 14.75 -1.91 -18.17
CA ALA A 451 15.43 -1.30 -17.03
C ALA A 451 16.68 -0.47 -17.45
N ALA A 452 17.42 -0.92 -18.46
CA ALA A 452 18.55 -0.17 -19.03
C ALA A 452 18.07 1.09 -19.77
N GLU A 453 17.02 0.96 -20.57
CA GLU A 453 16.41 2.08 -21.31
C GLU A 453 15.87 3.16 -20.35
N ILE A 454 15.10 2.78 -19.34
CA ILE A 454 14.54 3.68 -18.33
C ILE A 454 15.68 4.43 -17.61
N LYS A 455 16.75 3.73 -17.21
CA LYS A 455 17.90 4.37 -16.55
C LYS A 455 18.58 5.40 -17.44
N MET A 456 18.70 5.17 -18.74
CA MET A 456 19.27 6.14 -19.68
C MET A 456 18.33 7.32 -19.92
N LYS A 457 17.04 7.08 -20.19
CA LYS A 457 16.04 8.12 -20.43
C LYS A 457 15.87 9.07 -19.24
N TYR A 458 15.82 8.52 -18.03
CA TYR A 458 15.55 9.29 -16.82
C TYR A 458 16.82 9.72 -16.07
N LYS A 459 18.02 9.47 -16.60
CA LYS A 459 19.30 9.75 -15.93
C LYS A 459 19.35 11.13 -15.27
N GLY A 460 19.10 12.18 -16.03
CA GLY A 460 19.19 13.55 -15.53
C GLY A 460 18.13 13.90 -14.48
N TYR A 461 16.94 13.29 -14.56
CA TYR A 461 15.89 13.45 -13.55
C TYR A 461 16.26 12.73 -12.25
N ILE A 462 16.75 11.49 -12.37
CA ILE A 462 17.17 10.67 -11.23
C ILE A 462 18.33 11.35 -10.47
N GLU A 463 19.31 11.88 -11.17
CA GLU A 463 20.48 12.57 -10.57
C GLU A 463 20.06 13.83 -9.82
N ARG A 464 19.17 14.66 -10.40
CA ARG A 464 18.62 15.84 -9.72
C ARG A 464 17.85 15.48 -8.47
N GLU A 465 16.98 14.49 -8.56
CA GLU A 465 16.16 14.05 -7.43
C GLU A 465 16.99 13.45 -6.30
N ARG A 466 18.03 12.67 -6.64
CA ARG A 466 19.01 12.17 -5.66
C ARG A 466 19.72 13.30 -4.93
N THR A 467 20.19 14.30 -5.65
CA THR A 467 20.85 15.47 -5.05
C THR A 467 19.91 16.21 -4.09
N PHE A 468 18.62 16.32 -4.45
CA PHE A 468 17.61 16.92 -3.58
C PHE A 468 17.35 16.05 -2.34
N ALA A 469 17.15 14.74 -2.51
CA ALA A 469 16.96 13.80 -1.42
C ALA A 469 18.17 13.78 -0.45
N GLU A 470 19.39 13.84 -0.96
CA GLU A 470 20.61 13.90 -0.13
C GLU A 470 20.69 15.18 0.71
N LYS A 471 20.26 16.33 0.17
CA LYS A 471 20.16 17.56 0.95
C LYS A 471 19.15 17.42 2.09
N MET A 472 18.00 16.82 1.83
CA MET A 472 16.96 16.60 2.84
C MET A 472 17.38 15.55 3.88
N ARG A 473 18.19 14.54 3.51
CA ARG A 473 18.75 13.55 4.45
C ARG A 473 19.58 14.19 5.56
N ARG A 474 20.23 15.31 5.31
CA ARG A 474 20.98 16.03 6.34
C ARG A 474 20.10 16.44 7.52
N LEU A 475 18.84 16.76 7.27
CA LEU A 475 17.85 17.05 8.31
C LEU A 475 17.39 15.77 9.05
N GLU A 476 17.34 14.63 8.35
CA GLU A 476 17.07 13.31 8.98
C GLU A 476 18.13 12.88 9.98
N ASP A 477 19.40 13.24 9.71
CA ASP A 477 20.51 12.90 10.58
C ASP A 477 20.59 13.80 11.83
N ILE A 478 19.80 14.90 11.85
CA ILE A 478 19.72 15.81 13.00
C ILE A 478 18.65 15.27 13.97
N LYS A 479 19.11 14.50 14.95
CA LYS A 479 18.25 14.00 16.03
C LYS A 479 17.92 15.12 17.01
N ILE A 480 16.66 15.22 17.36
CA ILE A 480 16.19 16.06 18.45
C ILE A 480 16.57 15.35 19.75
N LYS A 481 17.65 15.84 20.40
CA LYS A 481 18.17 15.24 21.64
C LYS A 481 17.43 15.80 22.85
N GLY A 482 16.94 14.89 23.68
CA GLY A 482 16.24 15.23 24.93
C GLY A 482 14.73 15.41 24.74
N HIS A 483 14.00 15.41 25.85
CA HIS A 483 12.60 15.85 25.87
C HIS A 483 12.61 17.37 25.93
N PHE A 484 12.25 18.02 24.82
CA PHE A 484 11.92 19.43 24.87
C PHE A 484 10.49 19.59 25.41
N ASP A 485 10.34 20.45 26.40
CA ASP A 485 9.02 20.98 26.75
C ASP A 485 8.67 22.06 25.73
N TYR A 486 8.06 21.65 24.62
CA TYR A 486 7.70 22.57 23.54
C TYR A 486 6.73 23.65 23.97
N SER A 487 5.97 23.45 25.07
CA SER A 487 5.02 24.42 25.60
C SER A 487 5.71 25.71 26.08
N THR A 488 6.96 25.62 26.51
CA THR A 488 7.77 26.72 27.03
C THR A 488 8.50 27.52 25.96
N ILE A 489 8.54 27.05 24.72
CA ILE A 489 9.27 27.68 23.62
C ILE A 489 8.38 28.72 22.94
N HIS A 490 8.44 29.96 23.41
CA HIS A 490 7.56 31.04 22.95
C HIS A 490 7.82 31.48 21.49
N ASP A 491 9.02 31.24 20.95
CA ASP A 491 9.40 31.59 19.57
C ASP A 491 8.77 30.66 18.52
N LEU A 492 8.20 29.51 18.94
CA LEU A 492 7.41 28.65 18.07
C LEU A 492 5.95 29.13 18.00
N SER A 493 5.32 28.92 16.84
CA SER A 493 3.88 29.18 16.70
C SER A 493 3.06 28.29 17.65
N THR A 494 1.89 28.75 18.08
CA THR A 494 1.03 27.99 19.01
C THR A 494 0.65 26.62 18.43
N GLU A 495 0.35 26.57 17.13
CA GLU A 495 0.04 25.33 16.43
C GLU A 495 1.25 24.39 16.41
N CYS A 496 2.42 24.91 16.09
CA CYS A 496 3.66 24.15 16.07
C CYS A 496 3.96 23.54 17.45
N ARG A 497 3.86 24.32 18.54
CA ARG A 497 4.07 23.82 19.91
C ARG A 497 3.16 22.66 20.25
N GLN A 498 1.86 22.79 20.00
CA GLN A 498 0.87 21.76 20.27
C GLN A 498 1.14 20.48 19.46
N LYS A 499 1.50 20.63 18.18
CA LYS A 499 1.81 19.50 17.29
C LYS A 499 3.10 18.80 17.70
N LEU A 500 4.16 19.53 18.00
CA LEU A 500 5.43 18.96 18.43
C LEU A 500 5.30 18.25 19.79
N GLU A 501 4.55 18.84 20.74
CA GLU A 501 4.27 18.23 22.03
C GLU A 501 3.50 16.92 21.90
N HIS A 502 2.52 16.88 21.00
CA HIS A 502 1.70 15.69 20.78
C HIS A 502 2.45 14.57 20.05
N ILE A 503 3.26 14.90 19.04
CA ILE A 503 3.92 13.93 18.14
C ILE A 503 5.28 13.49 18.68
N GLN A 504 6.01 14.38 19.35
CA GLN A 504 7.38 14.13 19.85
C GLN A 504 8.30 13.55 18.77
N PRO A 505 8.61 14.32 17.68
CA PRO A 505 9.40 13.84 16.58
C PRO A 505 10.84 13.53 17.01
N GLU A 506 11.45 12.49 16.46
CA GLU A 506 12.81 12.06 16.78
C GLU A 506 13.89 12.84 16.00
N THR A 507 13.51 13.39 14.82
CA THR A 507 14.45 14.13 13.96
C THR A 507 13.85 15.46 13.49
N LEU A 508 14.72 16.38 13.10
CA LEU A 508 14.32 17.66 12.59
C LEU A 508 13.53 17.57 11.26
N ALA A 509 13.87 16.58 10.44
CA ALA A 509 13.10 16.29 9.21
C ALA A 509 11.70 15.77 9.52
N GLN A 510 11.53 14.93 10.54
CA GLN A 510 10.19 14.54 11.01
C GLN A 510 9.40 15.76 11.46
N ALA A 511 9.99 16.63 12.27
CA ALA A 511 9.35 17.86 12.69
C ALA A 511 8.90 18.74 11.50
N SER A 512 9.75 18.89 10.48
CA SER A 512 9.43 19.69 9.29
C SER A 512 8.29 19.15 8.43
N ARG A 513 7.95 17.87 8.55
CA ARG A 513 6.85 17.22 7.82
C ARG A 513 5.50 17.27 8.54
N ILE A 514 5.50 17.70 9.80
CA ILE A 514 4.26 17.81 10.58
C ILE A 514 3.43 18.99 10.04
N PRO A 515 2.17 18.76 9.63
CA PRO A 515 1.28 19.84 9.21
C PRO A 515 1.14 20.89 10.31
N GLY A 516 1.39 22.16 10.00
CA GLY A 516 1.38 23.27 10.97
C GLY A 516 2.76 23.64 11.53
N VAL A 517 3.82 22.91 11.16
CA VAL A 517 5.21 23.31 11.44
C VAL A 517 5.79 24.04 10.23
N SER A 518 6.16 25.29 10.41
CA SER A 518 6.71 26.15 9.36
C SER A 518 8.24 26.06 9.25
N PRO A 519 8.85 26.51 8.13
CA PRO A 519 10.30 26.62 8.03
C PRO A 519 10.93 27.52 9.10
N SER A 520 10.22 28.55 9.57
CA SER A 520 10.67 29.42 10.66
C SER A 520 10.72 28.67 11.99
N ASP A 521 9.72 27.81 12.29
CA ASP A 521 9.73 26.97 13.49
C ASP A 521 10.92 25.98 13.47
N ILE A 522 11.25 25.42 12.31
CA ILE A 522 12.42 24.56 12.14
C ILE A 522 13.73 25.30 12.42
N ASN A 523 13.84 26.57 11.99
CA ASN A 523 15.01 27.39 12.31
C ASN A 523 15.12 27.68 13.81
N VAL A 524 14.02 27.91 14.51
CA VAL A 524 14.00 28.07 15.97
C VAL A 524 14.54 26.78 16.64
N LEU A 525 14.05 25.61 16.20
CA LEU A 525 14.56 24.33 16.72
C LEU A 525 16.05 24.14 16.46
N LEU A 526 16.55 24.50 15.28
CA LEU A 526 17.98 24.44 14.95
C LEU A 526 18.81 25.30 15.91
N VAL A 527 18.40 26.53 16.16
CA VAL A 527 19.09 27.46 17.09
C VAL A 527 19.09 26.89 18.52
N LEU A 528 17.95 26.38 19.00
CA LEU A 528 17.85 25.74 20.33
C LEU A 528 18.74 24.51 20.47
N MET A 529 19.00 23.82 19.37
CA MET A 529 19.90 22.65 19.33
C MET A 529 21.37 23.04 19.17
N GLY A 530 21.71 24.34 19.13
CA GLY A 530 23.08 24.84 19.00
C GLY A 530 23.66 24.66 17.60
N ARG A 531 22.84 24.74 16.56
CA ARG A 531 23.25 24.58 15.15
C ARG A 531 22.84 25.75 14.28
#